data_fa2b6643f606a461d540e98884b1cdb5
#
_entry.id   fa2b6643f606a461d540e98884b1cdb5
#
_cell.length_a   1.000
_cell.length_b   1.000
_cell.length_c   1.000
_cell.angle_alpha   90.00
_cell.angle_beta   90.00
_cell.angle_gamma   90.00
#
_symmetry.space_group_name_H-M   'P 1'
#
loop_
_entity.id
_entity.type
_entity.pdbx_description
1 polymer ?
#
loop_
_entity_poly.entity_id
_entity_poly.type
_entity_poly.pdbx_seq_one_letter_code
_entity_poly.pdbx_strand_id
1 'polypeptide(L)'
;MRHIISLLMENESGALSRVSGLFSARGYNIESLTVAPTEDPTMSRMTIVTSGSDDVIEQINKQLNKLVDVVTVMDLTDGDHIERELMLVKVRAQGEDREELKRMTDIFRGRVIDVSDNTYTIELTGTEHKLDRFLQAIDHALILETVRTGASGIGRGDRILKL
;
A
#
# COMPACT_ATOMS: atom_id res chain seq x y z
N MET A 1 -15.37 -1.95 -7.90
CA MET A 1 -14.36 -0.95 -8.28
C MET A 1 -13.41 -0.69 -7.12
N ARG A 2 -12.14 -0.56 -7.42
CA ARG A 2 -11.10 -0.30 -6.41
C ARG A 2 -11.18 1.15 -5.91
N HIS A 3 -11.16 1.33 -4.60
CA HIS A 3 -11.09 2.64 -3.97
C HIS A 3 -9.92 2.71 -3.00
N ILE A 4 -9.31 3.89 -2.93
CA ILE A 4 -8.24 4.17 -1.98
C ILE A 4 -8.74 5.25 -1.01
N ILE A 5 -8.83 4.88 0.26
CA ILE A 5 -9.40 5.71 1.31
C ILE A 5 -8.29 6.10 2.26
N SER A 6 -8.17 7.39 2.53
CA SER A 6 -7.21 7.92 3.47
C SER A 6 -7.91 8.48 4.69
N LEU A 7 -7.36 8.25 5.86
CA LEU A 7 -7.93 8.78 7.09
C LEU A 7 -6.86 9.18 8.09
N LEU A 8 -7.22 10.17 8.91
CA LEU A 8 -6.48 10.54 10.11
C LEU A 8 -7.22 9.95 11.31
N MET A 9 -6.48 9.35 12.20
CA MET A 9 -7.02 8.76 13.41
C MET A 9 -6.13 9.06 14.61
N GLU A 10 -6.71 9.01 15.78
CA GLU A 10 -5.95 9.15 17.01
C GLU A 10 -5.02 7.94 17.16
N ASN A 11 -3.76 8.21 17.55
CA ASN A 11 -2.77 7.16 17.77
C ASN A 11 -2.98 6.55 19.17
N GLU A 12 -4.10 5.88 19.33
CA GLU A 12 -4.54 5.27 20.59
C GLU A 12 -4.53 3.75 20.50
N SER A 13 -4.37 3.10 21.63
CA SER A 13 -4.48 1.66 21.72
C SER A 13 -5.86 1.18 21.26
N GLY A 14 -5.88 0.21 20.36
CA GLY A 14 -7.12 -0.35 19.85
C GLY A 14 -7.77 0.40 18.70
N ALA A 15 -7.27 1.57 18.31
CA ALA A 15 -7.85 2.34 17.21
C ALA A 15 -7.79 1.55 15.89
N LEU A 16 -6.64 0.96 15.57
CA LEU A 16 -6.49 0.10 14.39
C LEU A 16 -7.45 -1.09 14.45
N SER A 17 -7.58 -1.72 15.59
CA SER A 17 -8.47 -2.87 15.78
C SER A 17 -9.94 -2.49 15.53
N ARG A 18 -10.36 -1.30 15.95
CA ARG A 18 -11.73 -0.82 15.71
C ARG A 18 -11.99 -0.57 14.23
N VAL A 19 -11.02 0.00 13.51
CA VAL A 19 -11.14 0.21 12.06
C VAL A 19 -11.23 -1.13 11.34
N SER A 20 -10.28 -2.04 11.59
CA SER A 20 -10.28 -3.36 10.93
C SER A 20 -11.50 -4.19 11.32
N GLY A 21 -11.93 -4.10 12.56
CA GLY A 21 -13.13 -4.78 13.06
C GLY A 21 -14.42 -4.33 12.36
N LEU A 22 -14.51 -3.05 12.03
CA LEU A 22 -15.64 -2.52 11.27
C LEU A 22 -15.74 -3.20 9.89
N PHE A 23 -14.63 -3.34 9.19
CA PHE A 23 -14.60 -4.04 7.90
C PHE A 23 -14.98 -5.51 8.05
N SER A 24 -14.42 -6.18 9.04
CA SER A 24 -14.69 -7.60 9.29
C SER A 24 -16.16 -7.85 9.66
N ALA A 25 -16.72 -7.03 10.53
CA ALA A 25 -18.09 -7.20 10.99
C ALA A 25 -19.14 -7.02 9.89
N ARG A 26 -18.81 -6.25 8.86
CA ARG A 26 -19.71 -5.97 7.74
C ARG A 26 -19.37 -6.75 6.46
N GLY A 27 -18.36 -7.59 6.52
CA GLY A 27 -17.93 -8.38 5.37
C GLY A 27 -17.29 -7.56 4.26
N TYR A 28 -16.79 -6.36 4.54
CA TYR A 28 -16.04 -5.56 3.58
C TYR A 28 -14.64 -6.11 3.43
N ASN A 29 -14.10 -6.09 2.22
CA ASN A 29 -12.78 -6.60 1.92
C ASN A 29 -11.72 -5.49 2.05
N ILE A 30 -10.64 -5.77 2.77
CA ILE A 30 -9.45 -4.93 2.79
C ILE A 30 -8.39 -5.59 1.91
N GLU A 31 -8.05 -4.96 0.78
CA GLU A 31 -6.99 -5.46 -0.09
C GLU A 31 -5.60 -5.13 0.47
N SER A 32 -5.46 -3.92 1.01
CA SER A 32 -4.25 -3.51 1.70
C SER A 32 -4.56 -2.42 2.72
N LEU A 33 -3.68 -2.30 3.72
CA LEU A 33 -3.81 -1.30 4.77
C LEU A 33 -2.41 -0.89 5.22
N THR A 34 -2.15 0.42 5.22
CA THR A 34 -0.92 0.98 5.78
C THR A 34 -1.29 1.98 6.85
N VAL A 35 -0.55 1.98 7.95
CA VAL A 35 -0.77 2.93 9.04
C VAL A 35 0.55 3.25 9.73
N ALA A 36 0.74 4.52 10.02
CA ALA A 36 1.90 4.99 10.78
C ALA A 36 1.58 6.33 11.44
N PRO A 37 2.26 6.68 12.53
CA PRO A 37 2.16 8.02 13.11
C PRO A 37 2.59 9.08 12.09
N THR A 38 2.00 10.27 12.22
CA THR A 38 2.38 11.45 11.43
C THR A 38 3.48 12.24 12.15
N GLU A 39 3.79 13.45 11.68
CA GLU A 39 4.67 14.39 12.38
C GLU A 39 4.11 14.81 13.76
N ASP A 40 2.80 14.65 13.93
CA ASP A 40 2.15 14.75 15.23
C ASP A 40 2.02 13.33 15.81
N PRO A 41 2.77 12.98 16.88
CA PRO A 41 2.78 11.62 17.40
C PRO A 41 1.45 11.17 18.00
N THR A 42 0.51 12.09 18.23
CA THR A 42 -0.85 11.74 18.70
C THR A 42 -1.77 11.30 17.57
N MET A 43 -1.35 11.49 16.31
CA MET A 43 -2.14 11.21 15.14
C MET A 43 -1.45 10.19 14.24
N SER A 44 -2.23 9.26 13.72
CA SER A 44 -1.79 8.30 12.70
C SER A 44 -2.53 8.53 11.39
N ARG A 45 -1.83 8.30 10.30
CA ARG A 45 -2.39 8.31 8.95
C ARG A 45 -2.54 6.88 8.46
N MET A 46 -3.73 6.55 7.98
CA MET A 46 -4.02 5.23 7.42
C MET A 46 -4.48 5.36 5.98
N THR A 47 -4.00 4.46 5.14
CA THR A 47 -4.48 4.29 3.77
C THR A 47 -5.06 2.89 3.64
N ILE A 48 -6.30 2.79 3.21
CA ILE A 48 -7.00 1.52 3.01
C ILE A 48 -7.34 1.40 1.53
N VAL A 49 -6.98 0.27 0.93
CA VAL A 49 -7.43 -0.10 -0.42
C VAL A 49 -8.51 -1.15 -0.27
N THR A 50 -9.67 -0.88 -0.84
CA THR A 50 -10.84 -1.77 -0.78
C THR A 50 -11.54 -1.75 -2.13
N SER A 51 -12.35 -2.76 -2.40
CA SER A 51 -13.16 -2.85 -3.62
C SER A 51 -14.61 -3.09 -3.25
N GLY A 52 -15.50 -2.49 -4.01
CA GLY A 52 -16.93 -2.64 -3.82
C GLY A 52 -17.72 -1.74 -4.76
N SER A 53 -19.05 -1.87 -4.70
CA SER A 53 -19.95 -0.96 -5.41
C SER A 53 -19.91 0.43 -4.77
N ASP A 54 -20.43 1.42 -5.47
CA ASP A 54 -20.50 2.79 -4.94
C ASP A 54 -21.29 2.85 -3.63
N ASP A 55 -22.37 2.06 -3.52
CA ASP A 55 -23.16 1.98 -2.29
C ASP A 55 -22.35 1.41 -1.12
N VAL A 56 -21.55 0.39 -1.37
CA VAL A 56 -20.68 -0.23 -0.34
C VAL A 56 -19.63 0.78 0.12
N ILE A 57 -19.00 1.49 -0.81
CA ILE A 57 -17.98 2.50 -0.49
C ILE A 57 -18.58 3.65 0.31
N GLU A 58 -19.77 4.11 -0.04
CA GLU A 58 -20.48 5.14 0.72
C GLU A 58 -20.76 4.68 2.14
N GLN A 59 -21.20 3.43 2.32
CA GLN A 59 -21.40 2.83 3.62
C GLN A 59 -20.12 2.78 4.45
N ILE A 60 -19.00 2.37 3.84
CA ILE A 60 -17.69 2.32 4.49
C ILE A 60 -17.33 3.71 5.01
N ASN A 61 -17.42 4.73 4.16
CA ASN A 61 -17.09 6.10 4.55
C ASN A 61 -17.96 6.61 5.70
N LYS A 62 -19.24 6.34 5.65
CA LYS A 62 -20.17 6.72 6.73
C LYS A 62 -19.83 6.04 8.05
N GLN A 63 -19.52 4.75 8.00
CA GLN A 63 -19.19 3.99 9.21
C GLN A 63 -17.85 4.40 9.80
N LEU A 64 -16.86 4.68 8.97
CA LEU A 64 -15.57 5.18 9.43
C LEU A 64 -15.71 6.52 10.15
N ASN A 65 -16.51 7.42 9.61
CA ASN A 65 -16.78 8.73 10.23
C ASN A 65 -17.45 8.64 11.61
N LYS A 66 -18.10 7.53 11.90
CA LYS A 66 -18.75 7.32 13.21
C LYS A 66 -17.81 6.79 14.30
N LEU A 67 -16.63 6.30 13.91
CA LEU A 67 -15.68 5.80 14.91
C LEU A 67 -15.05 6.98 15.66
N VAL A 68 -15.04 6.86 17.00
CA VAL A 68 -14.56 7.96 17.86
C VAL A 68 -13.09 8.31 17.61
N ASP A 69 -12.28 7.32 17.24
CA ASP A 69 -10.85 7.51 16.98
C ASP A 69 -10.56 8.15 15.63
N VAL A 70 -11.52 8.14 14.72
CA VAL A 70 -11.34 8.66 13.34
C VAL A 70 -11.66 10.15 13.33
N VAL A 71 -10.67 10.96 12.95
CA VAL A 71 -10.78 12.41 12.92
C VAL A 71 -11.37 12.88 11.60
N THR A 72 -10.85 12.38 10.49
CA THR A 72 -11.33 12.74 9.14
C THR A 72 -11.04 11.60 8.15
N VAL A 73 -11.87 11.51 7.13
CA VAL A 73 -11.79 10.50 6.06
C VAL A 73 -11.89 11.18 4.72
N MET A 74 -11.09 10.71 3.76
CA MET A 74 -11.13 11.18 2.38
C MET A 74 -11.02 9.99 1.42
N ASP A 75 -11.96 9.87 0.49
CA ASP A 75 -11.80 8.94 -0.63
C ASP A 75 -10.91 9.60 -1.68
N LEU A 76 -9.67 9.16 -1.78
CA LEU A 76 -8.69 9.72 -2.71
C LEU A 76 -9.04 9.44 -4.17
N THR A 77 -9.81 8.38 -4.41
CA THR A 77 -10.24 7.99 -5.77
C THR A 77 -11.06 9.07 -6.44
N ASP A 78 -11.79 9.89 -5.67
CA ASP A 78 -12.67 10.94 -6.18
C ASP A 78 -11.92 12.15 -6.72
N GLY A 79 -10.61 12.16 -6.73
CA GLY A 79 -9.83 13.29 -7.23
C GLY A 79 -8.38 12.92 -7.49
N ASP A 80 -7.62 13.92 -7.91
CA ASP A 80 -6.21 13.74 -8.19
C ASP A 80 -5.44 13.39 -6.91
N HIS A 81 -4.70 12.32 -6.96
CA HIS A 81 -3.91 11.84 -5.83
C HIS A 81 -2.65 11.12 -6.29
N ILE A 82 -1.76 10.85 -5.35
CA ILE A 82 -0.54 10.09 -5.56
C ILE A 82 -0.64 8.83 -4.71
N GLU A 83 -0.33 7.69 -5.32
CA GLU A 83 -0.19 6.41 -4.63
C GLU A 83 1.21 5.89 -4.81
N ARG A 84 1.78 5.35 -3.76
CA ARG A 84 3.06 4.63 -3.84
C ARG A 84 3.02 3.45 -2.89
N GLU A 85 3.66 2.39 -3.34
CA GLU A 85 3.83 1.16 -2.58
C GLU A 85 5.30 0.76 -2.63
N LEU A 86 5.83 0.23 -1.53
CA LEU A 86 7.16 -0.34 -1.47
C LEU A 86 7.07 -1.86 -1.56
N MET A 87 7.93 -2.46 -2.37
CA MET A 87 8.06 -3.91 -2.47
C MET A 87 9.51 -4.33 -2.31
N LEU A 88 9.74 -5.40 -1.55
CA LEU A 88 11.02 -6.08 -1.45
C LEU A 88 10.85 -7.48 -2.04
N VAL A 89 11.71 -7.83 -2.98
CA VAL A 89 11.66 -9.15 -3.64
C VAL A 89 13.03 -9.81 -3.52
N LYS A 90 13.07 -11.00 -2.96
CA LYS A 90 14.27 -11.82 -2.96
C LYS A 90 14.17 -12.79 -4.13
N VAL A 91 15.22 -12.82 -4.95
CA VAL A 91 15.27 -13.65 -6.14
C VAL A 91 16.53 -14.49 -6.15
N ARG A 92 16.42 -15.70 -6.73
CA ARG A 92 17.60 -16.50 -7.04
C ARG A 92 18.32 -15.85 -8.20
N ALA A 93 19.59 -15.49 -7.99
CA ALA A 93 20.38 -14.75 -8.96
C ALA A 93 21.71 -15.48 -9.17
N GLN A 94 21.71 -16.43 -10.10
CA GLN A 94 22.85 -17.26 -10.43
C GLN A 94 23.10 -17.21 -11.94
N GLY A 95 24.37 -17.30 -12.35
CA GLY A 95 24.73 -17.39 -13.76
C GLY A 95 24.18 -16.24 -14.59
N GLU A 96 23.57 -16.56 -15.72
CA GLU A 96 22.98 -15.60 -16.66
C GLU A 96 21.79 -14.86 -16.05
N ASP A 97 21.09 -15.47 -15.11
CA ASP A 97 19.95 -14.84 -14.45
C ASP A 97 20.33 -13.58 -13.68
N ARG A 98 21.57 -13.50 -13.17
CA ARG A 98 22.07 -12.32 -12.45
C ARG A 98 22.01 -11.06 -13.31
N GLU A 99 22.50 -11.13 -14.54
CA GLU A 99 22.52 -9.99 -15.46
C GLU A 99 21.11 -9.62 -15.88
N GLU A 100 20.27 -10.61 -16.18
CA GLU A 100 18.87 -10.37 -16.59
C GLU A 100 18.06 -9.73 -15.46
N LEU A 101 18.20 -10.20 -14.23
CA LEU A 101 17.53 -9.64 -13.07
C LEU A 101 17.99 -8.21 -12.81
N LYS A 102 19.27 -7.93 -12.95
CA LYS A 102 19.79 -6.57 -12.81
C LYS A 102 19.25 -5.65 -13.89
N ARG A 103 19.19 -6.13 -15.13
CA ARG A 103 18.63 -5.38 -16.26
C ARG A 103 17.17 -5.04 -16.04
N MET A 104 16.36 -6.02 -15.60
CA MET A 104 14.94 -5.79 -15.31
C MET A 104 14.76 -4.82 -14.14
N THR A 105 15.59 -4.93 -13.12
CA THR A 105 15.57 -4.00 -11.97
C THR A 105 15.82 -2.57 -12.44
N ASP A 106 16.79 -2.35 -13.31
CA ASP A 106 17.11 -1.03 -13.84
C ASP A 106 15.98 -0.47 -14.72
N ILE A 107 15.37 -1.32 -15.56
CA ILE A 107 14.25 -0.92 -16.43
C ILE A 107 13.09 -0.38 -15.58
N PHE A 108 12.77 -1.05 -14.48
CA PHE A 108 11.69 -0.66 -13.58
C PHE A 108 12.12 0.38 -12.54
N ARG A 109 13.38 0.85 -12.61
CA ARG A 109 13.96 1.85 -11.70
C ARG A 109 13.97 1.41 -10.23
N GLY A 110 14.18 0.10 -10.04
CA GLY A 110 14.40 -0.47 -8.73
C GLY A 110 15.88 -0.45 -8.35
N ARG A 111 16.17 -1.02 -7.20
CA ARG A 111 17.54 -1.13 -6.67
C ARG A 111 17.79 -2.53 -6.17
N VAL A 112 18.99 -3.03 -6.40
CA VAL A 112 19.48 -4.21 -5.72
C VAL A 112 20.08 -3.73 -4.40
N ILE A 113 19.45 -4.10 -3.28
CA ILE A 113 19.84 -3.61 -1.94
C ILE A 113 20.63 -4.63 -1.14
N ASP A 114 20.61 -5.89 -1.56
CA ASP A 114 21.39 -6.95 -0.94
C ASP A 114 21.83 -7.96 -2.00
N VAL A 115 23.04 -8.43 -1.89
CA VAL A 115 23.65 -9.36 -2.83
C VAL A 115 24.34 -10.48 -2.07
N SER A 116 24.01 -11.73 -2.43
CA SER A 116 24.80 -12.89 -2.00
C SER A 116 25.30 -13.63 -3.24
N ASP A 117 26.02 -14.74 -3.05
CA ASP A 117 26.49 -15.55 -4.17
C ASP A 117 25.34 -16.09 -5.03
N ASN A 118 24.16 -16.29 -4.44
CA ASN A 118 23.03 -16.94 -5.07
C ASN A 118 21.78 -16.09 -5.14
N THR A 119 21.73 -14.94 -4.48
CA THR A 119 20.50 -14.15 -4.39
C THR A 119 20.74 -12.66 -4.59
N TYR A 120 19.69 -12.00 -5.07
CA TYR A 120 19.53 -10.54 -4.96
C TYR A 120 18.29 -10.27 -4.12
N THR A 121 18.33 -9.20 -3.33
CA THR A 121 17.11 -8.58 -2.79
C THR A 121 16.92 -7.26 -3.50
N ILE A 122 15.75 -7.09 -4.10
CA ILE A 122 15.40 -5.95 -4.94
C ILE A 122 14.37 -5.10 -4.22
N GLU A 123 14.61 -3.78 -4.16
CA GLU A 123 13.67 -2.80 -3.66
C GLU A 123 13.04 -2.08 -4.84
N LEU A 124 11.71 -2.00 -4.87
CA LEU A 124 10.98 -1.30 -5.92
C LEU A 124 9.85 -0.49 -5.30
N THR A 125 9.74 0.77 -5.71
CA THR A 125 8.66 1.67 -5.29
C THR A 125 7.89 2.14 -6.51
N GLY A 126 6.58 2.18 -6.38
CA GLY A 126 5.72 2.66 -7.45
C GLY A 126 4.25 2.41 -7.15
N THR A 127 3.43 2.52 -8.19
CA THR A 127 2.02 2.14 -8.10
C THR A 127 1.89 0.63 -8.01
N GLU A 128 0.76 0.15 -7.52
CA GLU A 128 0.43 -1.28 -7.49
C GLU A 128 0.66 -1.93 -8.86
N HIS A 129 0.18 -1.27 -9.91
CA HIS A 129 0.31 -1.74 -11.28
C HIS A 129 1.77 -1.92 -11.71
N LYS A 130 2.64 -0.96 -11.38
CA LYS A 130 4.07 -1.05 -11.68
C LYS A 130 4.71 -2.25 -10.98
N LEU A 131 4.39 -2.46 -9.71
CA LEU A 131 4.93 -3.58 -8.93
C LEU A 131 4.45 -4.92 -9.48
N ASP A 132 3.19 -5.02 -9.84
CA ASP A 132 2.63 -6.21 -10.45
C ASP A 132 3.32 -6.51 -11.79
N ARG A 133 3.54 -5.49 -12.61
CA ARG A 133 4.23 -5.64 -13.90
C ARG A 133 5.66 -6.12 -13.73
N PHE A 134 6.36 -5.65 -12.71
CA PHE A 134 7.71 -6.14 -12.41
C PHE A 134 7.69 -7.63 -12.09
N LEU A 135 6.79 -8.09 -11.22
CA LEU A 135 6.67 -9.49 -10.87
C LEU A 135 6.30 -10.36 -12.09
N GLN A 136 5.49 -9.84 -13.00
CA GLN A 136 5.14 -10.54 -14.24
C GLN A 136 6.31 -10.62 -15.23
N ALA A 137 7.20 -9.63 -15.20
CA ALA A 137 8.32 -9.53 -16.14
C ALA A 137 9.49 -10.44 -15.80
N ILE A 138 9.59 -10.91 -14.56
CA ILE A 138 10.64 -11.84 -14.13
C ILE A 138 10.12 -13.26 -14.05
N ASP A 139 11.02 -14.23 -14.18
CA ASP A 139 10.66 -15.65 -14.08
C ASP A 139 10.21 -15.97 -12.65
N HIS A 140 8.98 -16.41 -12.49
CA HIS A 140 8.40 -16.75 -11.19
C HIS A 140 9.17 -17.85 -10.47
N ALA A 141 9.83 -18.74 -11.20
CA ALA A 141 10.67 -19.77 -10.61
C ALA A 141 11.87 -19.20 -9.82
N LEU A 142 12.25 -17.96 -10.12
CA LEU A 142 13.37 -17.28 -9.45
C LEU A 142 12.93 -16.52 -8.20
N ILE A 143 11.64 -16.27 -8.03
CA ILE A 143 11.13 -15.54 -6.86
C ILE A 143 11.15 -16.44 -5.64
N LEU A 144 11.92 -16.05 -4.64
CA LEU A 144 12.00 -16.80 -3.38
C LEU A 144 11.02 -16.26 -2.34
N GLU A 145 10.85 -14.95 -2.30
CA GLU A 145 10.08 -14.30 -1.25
C GLU A 145 9.71 -12.88 -1.69
N THR A 146 8.50 -12.44 -1.34
CA THR A 146 8.03 -11.09 -1.66
C THR A 146 7.36 -10.46 -0.44
N VAL A 147 7.71 -9.20 -0.16
CA VAL A 147 7.06 -8.39 0.87
C VAL A 147 6.53 -7.12 0.22
N ARG A 148 5.28 -6.79 0.47
CA ARG A 148 4.65 -5.55 -0.02
C ARG A 148 4.02 -4.80 1.14
N THR A 149 4.16 -3.48 1.13
CA THR A 149 3.55 -2.63 2.17
C THR A 149 2.06 -2.40 1.94
N GLY A 150 1.60 -2.50 0.69
CA GLY A 150 0.34 -1.92 0.30
C GLY A 150 0.50 -0.45 -0.06
N ALA A 151 -0.52 0.13 -0.70
CA ALA A 151 -0.45 1.50 -1.19
C ALA A 151 -0.59 2.51 -0.06
N SER A 152 0.25 3.53 -0.08
CA SER A 152 0.07 4.77 0.68
C SER A 152 -0.40 5.85 -0.28
N GLY A 153 -1.36 6.67 0.14
CA GLY A 153 -1.95 7.68 -0.72
C GLY A 153 -2.00 9.06 -0.09
N ILE A 154 -1.90 10.06 -0.96
CA ILE A 154 -1.98 11.46 -0.56
C ILE A 154 -2.61 12.27 -1.71
N GLY A 155 -3.43 13.27 -1.39
CA GLY A 155 -4.00 14.15 -2.40
C GLY A 155 -2.94 14.98 -3.10
N ARG A 156 -3.22 15.39 -4.32
CA ARG A 156 -2.31 16.27 -5.08
C ARG A 156 -2.57 17.73 -4.76
N GLY A 157 -1.50 18.53 -4.85
CA GLY A 157 -1.58 19.98 -4.68
C GLY A 157 -2.11 20.37 -3.31
N ASP A 158 -3.14 21.19 -3.31
CA ASP A 158 -3.76 21.73 -2.08
C ASP A 158 -4.81 20.80 -1.47
N ARG A 159 -5.04 19.64 -2.07
CA ARG A 159 -5.99 18.64 -1.57
C ARG A 159 -5.38 17.90 -0.40
N ILE A 160 -5.77 18.25 0.82
CA ILE A 160 -5.21 17.68 2.05
C ILE A 160 -6.33 17.15 2.95
N LEU A 161 -5.97 16.20 3.82
CA LEU A 161 -6.83 15.80 4.94
C LEU A 161 -6.75 16.88 6.01
N LYS A 162 -7.89 17.53 6.25
CA LYS A 162 -7.98 18.60 7.27
C LYS A 162 -8.53 18.04 8.57
N LEU A 163 -8.04 18.58 9.67
CA LEU A 163 -8.61 18.33 10.99
C LEU A 163 -9.99 18.98 11.12
#